data_1d685e21e0790484e9e63f3cfd73a2c5
#
_entry.id   1d685e21e0790484e9e63f3cfd73a2c5
#
_cell.length_a   1.000
_cell.length_b   1.000
_cell.length_c   1.000
_cell.angle_alpha   90.00
_cell.angle_beta   90.00
_cell.angle_gamma   90.00
#
_symmetry.space_group_name_H-M   'P 1'
#
loop_
_entity.id
_entity.type
_entity.pdbx_description
1 polymer ?
#
loop_
_entity_poly.entity_id
_entity_poly.type
_entity_poly.pdbx_seq_one_letter_code
_entity_poly.pdbx_strand_id
1 'polypeptide(L)'
;MAHSVGRRLVASIALGALAVGATTAAADPGPAPVTAGSALGNRDGAPIATRYAANERALATNHDPRPVGRLLTYDRRGEGRIAEVMGDLTAARRVAVLVPGMGWNVRRVLSERTGNPNGPVMGAVALADRMRREAPGVPSAAIMWLGYHPPAGIDVDVMRSTRAAAGARRLVAFLRGLPARARITLVCHSYGAVVCGRAASRLPARVSDIVTLAAPGMDVRRVSDLHTSARVWTGRAADDPIRFTPFVRVAGFGHGTDPTSRGFGATVIRTGGASGHSRYFRPGTESLDNAARIAVGHRAEVTRDAL
;
A
#
# COMPACT_ATOMS: atom_id res chain seq x y z
N MET A 1 -9.03 5.34 -61.28
CA MET A 1 -7.79 4.53 -61.11
C MET A 1 -6.91 5.21 -60.10
N ALA A 2 -6.82 4.71 -58.87
CA ALA A 2 -5.71 4.89 -57.95
C ALA A 2 -6.05 4.10 -56.68
N HIS A 3 -5.32 3.03 -56.44
CA HIS A 3 -5.47 2.13 -55.30
C HIS A 3 -4.81 2.76 -54.06
N SER A 4 -5.55 2.84 -52.94
CA SER A 4 -4.98 3.14 -51.62
C SER A 4 -4.65 1.82 -50.92
N VAL A 5 -3.36 1.59 -50.70
CA VAL A 5 -2.84 0.47 -49.95
C VAL A 5 -2.81 0.84 -48.45
N GLY A 6 -3.67 0.19 -47.65
CA GLY A 6 -3.64 0.30 -46.19
C GLY A 6 -2.46 -0.48 -45.62
N ARG A 7 -1.54 0.23 -44.95
CA ARG A 7 -0.44 -0.35 -44.16
C ARG A 7 -0.96 -0.79 -42.80
N ARG A 8 -1.10 -2.09 -42.61
CA ARG A 8 -1.27 -2.70 -41.29
C ARG A 8 0.12 -2.73 -40.58
N LEU A 9 0.27 -2.01 -39.49
CA LEU A 9 1.42 -2.15 -38.62
C LEU A 9 1.22 -3.39 -37.74
N VAL A 10 1.97 -4.44 -38.01
CA VAL A 10 2.10 -5.62 -37.15
C VAL A 10 3.31 -5.36 -36.24
N ALA A 11 3.04 -5.14 -34.95
CA ALA A 11 4.10 -5.06 -33.95
C ALA A 11 4.59 -6.47 -33.63
N SER A 12 5.75 -6.83 -34.16
CA SER A 12 6.43 -8.09 -33.86
C SER A 12 7.16 -7.95 -32.51
N ILE A 13 6.72 -8.72 -31.50
CA ILE A 13 7.46 -8.90 -30.25
C ILE A 13 8.57 -9.92 -30.54
N ALA A 14 9.80 -9.45 -30.68
CA ALA A 14 10.97 -10.33 -30.80
C ALA A 14 11.31 -10.96 -29.44
N LEU A 15 11.14 -12.26 -29.32
CA LEU A 15 11.71 -13.07 -28.24
C LEU A 15 13.19 -13.27 -28.53
N GLY A 16 14.07 -12.52 -27.87
CA GLY A 16 15.51 -12.76 -27.88
C GLY A 16 15.86 -13.90 -26.94
N ALA A 17 16.27 -15.05 -27.50
CA ALA A 17 16.90 -16.12 -26.72
C ALA A 17 18.32 -15.71 -26.34
N LEU A 18 18.57 -15.43 -25.05
CA LEU A 18 19.93 -15.28 -24.52
C LEU A 18 20.50 -16.64 -24.17
N ALA A 19 21.54 -17.05 -24.87
CA ALA A 19 22.38 -18.19 -24.50
C ALA A 19 23.15 -17.87 -23.21
N VAL A 20 22.92 -18.64 -22.16
CA VAL A 20 23.62 -18.52 -20.88
C VAL A 20 24.92 -19.35 -21.00
N GLY A 21 26.02 -18.65 -21.14
CA GLY A 21 27.37 -19.25 -20.94
C GLY A 21 27.57 -19.51 -19.44
N ALA A 22 27.79 -20.74 -19.07
CA ALA A 22 28.16 -21.16 -17.72
C ALA A 22 29.57 -20.69 -17.38
N THR A 23 29.70 -19.59 -16.63
CA THR A 23 30.92 -19.26 -15.89
C THR A 23 30.76 -19.74 -14.46
N THR A 24 31.61 -20.66 -14.03
CA THR A 24 31.73 -21.09 -12.62
C THR A 24 32.22 -19.90 -11.79
N ALA A 25 31.33 -19.21 -11.12
CA ALA A 25 31.65 -18.21 -10.09
C ALA A 25 32.01 -18.96 -8.80
N ALA A 26 33.17 -18.66 -8.23
CA ALA A 26 33.57 -19.10 -6.90
C ALA A 26 32.52 -18.70 -5.86
N ALA A 27 32.21 -19.61 -4.95
CA ALA A 27 31.29 -19.37 -3.87
C ALA A 27 31.82 -18.23 -2.96
N ASP A 28 31.05 -17.12 -2.91
CA ASP A 28 31.29 -16.05 -1.96
C ASP A 28 31.00 -16.58 -0.54
N PRO A 29 31.90 -16.41 0.44
CA PRO A 29 31.63 -16.84 1.80
C PRO A 29 30.44 -16.00 2.33
N GLY A 30 29.32 -16.67 2.62
CA GLY A 30 28.13 -16.07 3.15
C GLY A 30 28.41 -15.19 4.37
N PRO A 31 27.62 -14.14 4.62
CA PRO A 31 27.83 -13.24 5.75
C PRO A 31 27.84 -14.02 7.06
N ALA A 32 28.84 -13.71 7.89
CA ALA A 32 29.02 -14.29 9.22
C ALA A 32 27.71 -14.25 10.04
N PRO A 33 27.43 -15.26 10.89
CA PRO A 33 26.22 -15.26 11.71
C PRO A 33 26.24 -14.04 12.62
N VAL A 34 25.27 -13.14 12.40
CA VAL A 34 25.04 -11.99 13.26
C VAL A 34 24.67 -12.53 14.64
N THR A 35 25.57 -12.36 15.60
CA THR A 35 25.33 -12.66 17.01
C THR A 35 23.95 -12.13 17.40
N ALA A 36 23.21 -12.95 18.14
CA ALA A 36 21.85 -12.68 18.62
C ALA A 36 21.82 -11.49 19.58
N GLY A 37 21.96 -10.28 19.03
CA GLY A 37 21.65 -9.02 19.69
C GLY A 37 20.15 -8.87 19.72
N SER A 38 19.56 -9.04 20.90
CA SER A 38 18.20 -8.70 21.34
C SER A 38 17.12 -8.79 20.26
N ALA A 39 16.42 -9.90 20.20
CA ALA A 39 15.14 -10.04 19.52
C ALA A 39 14.05 -9.17 20.21
N LEU A 40 14.19 -7.84 20.15
CA LEU A 40 13.14 -6.87 20.50
C LEU A 40 12.29 -6.51 19.26
N GLY A 41 12.40 -7.32 18.19
CA GLY A 41 11.59 -7.19 17.01
C GLY A 41 10.15 -7.62 17.28
N ASN A 42 9.25 -6.67 17.10
CA ASN A 42 7.82 -6.84 16.80
C ASN A 42 7.07 -7.83 17.70
N ARG A 43 6.83 -7.44 18.94
CA ARG A 43 5.83 -8.08 19.81
C ARG A 43 4.45 -7.56 19.40
N ASP A 44 3.88 -8.10 18.32
CA ASP A 44 2.56 -7.70 17.80
C ASP A 44 1.42 -7.82 18.83
N GLY A 45 1.63 -8.53 19.94
CA GLY A 45 0.72 -8.62 21.08
C GLY A 45 1.05 -7.72 22.28
N ALA A 46 2.17 -7.00 22.27
CA ALA A 46 2.53 -6.13 23.39
C ALA A 46 1.66 -4.85 23.41
N PRO A 47 1.43 -4.24 24.61
CA PRO A 47 0.74 -2.96 24.71
C PRO A 47 1.37 -1.88 23.80
N ILE A 48 0.55 -1.02 23.21
CA ILE A 48 1.00 0.01 22.26
C ILE A 48 2.09 0.89 22.85
N ALA A 49 1.95 1.32 24.11
CA ALA A 49 2.94 2.14 24.81
C ALA A 49 4.32 1.43 24.89
N THR A 50 4.32 0.14 25.20
CA THR A 50 5.54 -0.68 25.25
C THR A 50 6.20 -0.78 23.88
N ARG A 51 5.39 -0.96 22.82
CA ARG A 51 5.89 -1.00 21.43
C ARG A 51 6.51 0.33 21.03
N TYR A 52 5.88 1.45 21.33
CA TYR A 52 6.41 2.79 21.07
C TYR A 52 7.77 2.98 21.75
N ALA A 53 7.85 2.73 23.07
CA ALA A 53 9.08 2.91 23.83
C ALA A 53 10.23 2.01 23.33
N ALA A 54 9.93 0.77 22.94
CA ALA A 54 10.93 -0.14 22.39
C ALA A 54 11.45 0.35 21.03
N ASN A 55 10.55 0.82 20.13
CA ASN A 55 10.93 1.30 18.82
C ASN A 55 11.65 2.65 18.85
N GLU A 56 11.31 3.53 19.79
CA GLU A 56 12.02 4.79 20.04
C GLU A 56 13.48 4.54 20.50
N ARG A 57 13.69 3.58 21.42
CA ARG A 57 15.04 3.16 21.81
C ARG A 57 15.82 2.55 20.63
N ALA A 58 15.20 1.66 19.87
CA ALA A 58 15.84 1.05 18.71
C ALA A 58 16.23 2.08 17.65
N LEU A 59 15.37 3.08 17.42
CA LEU A 59 15.66 4.19 16.51
C LEU A 59 16.88 5.00 16.97
N ALA A 60 16.93 5.35 18.26
CA ALA A 60 18.05 6.09 18.86
C ALA A 60 19.36 5.29 18.77
N THR A 61 19.32 3.98 19.07
CA THR A 61 20.50 3.10 18.95
C THR A 61 21.03 3.02 17.52
N ASN A 62 20.16 3.11 16.51
CA ASN A 62 20.56 3.09 15.10
C ASN A 62 20.91 4.48 14.55
N HIS A 63 20.85 5.54 15.37
CA HIS A 63 21.07 6.93 14.97
C HIS A 63 20.19 7.36 13.77
N ASP A 64 18.99 6.80 13.67
CA ASP A 64 18.08 7.13 12.58
C ASP A 64 17.30 8.43 12.85
N PRO A 65 16.89 9.14 11.80
CA PRO A 65 16.11 10.37 11.94
C PRO A 65 14.82 10.16 12.72
N ARG A 66 14.46 11.15 13.56
CA ARG A 66 13.22 11.10 14.35
C ARG A 66 11.99 10.99 13.45
N PRO A 67 10.99 10.18 13.82
CA PRO A 67 9.73 10.05 13.10
C PRO A 67 8.90 11.34 13.19
N VAL A 68 8.00 11.53 12.22
CA VAL A 68 6.98 12.59 12.27
C VAL A 68 5.91 12.23 13.30
N GLY A 69 5.51 10.96 13.30
CA GLY A 69 4.59 10.37 14.25
C GLY A 69 5.29 9.43 15.24
N ARG A 70 4.59 8.41 15.72
CA ARG A 70 5.15 7.41 16.64
C ARG A 70 5.33 6.06 15.96
N LEU A 71 6.46 5.38 16.20
CA LEU A 71 6.77 4.11 15.55
C LEU A 71 6.11 2.93 16.28
N LEU A 72 5.09 2.34 15.66
CA LEU A 72 4.43 1.12 16.14
C LEU A 72 5.19 -0.14 15.74
N THR A 73 5.93 -0.08 14.62
CA THR A 73 6.84 -1.12 14.13
C THR A 73 8.10 -0.45 13.61
N TYR A 74 9.27 -1.00 13.97
CA TYR A 74 10.56 -0.57 13.45
C TYR A 74 11.52 -1.76 13.46
N ASP A 75 11.96 -2.19 12.28
CA ASP A 75 12.90 -3.29 12.09
C ASP A 75 13.75 -2.97 10.86
N ARG A 76 15.08 -2.90 11.04
CA ARG A 76 16.04 -2.58 9.95
C ARG A 76 16.63 -3.81 9.27
N ARG A 77 16.32 -5.01 9.73
CA ARG A 77 16.90 -6.25 9.18
C ARG A 77 16.41 -6.50 7.75
N GLY A 78 17.36 -6.75 6.85
CA GLY A 78 17.08 -6.88 5.43
C GLY A 78 16.53 -5.59 4.83
N GLU A 79 15.45 -5.67 4.07
CA GLU A 79 14.74 -4.50 3.51
C GLU A 79 14.00 -3.69 4.58
N GLY A 80 13.85 -4.27 5.78
CA GLY A 80 13.24 -3.65 6.94
C GLY A 80 11.71 -3.57 6.91
N ARG A 81 11.14 -3.16 8.05
CA ARG A 81 9.70 -2.94 8.21
C ARG A 81 9.48 -1.74 9.13
N ILE A 82 8.52 -0.90 8.79
CA ILE A 82 8.19 0.27 9.60
C ILE A 82 6.67 0.52 9.55
N ALA A 83 6.11 0.90 10.71
CA ALA A 83 4.76 1.42 10.79
C ALA A 83 4.78 2.68 11.67
N GLU A 84 4.38 3.81 11.08
CA GLU A 84 4.40 5.11 11.71
C GLU A 84 2.97 5.64 11.89
N VAL A 85 2.63 6.05 13.10
CA VAL A 85 1.28 6.45 13.52
C VAL A 85 1.19 7.95 13.63
N MET A 86 0.24 8.54 12.94
CA MET A 86 -0.15 9.95 13.00
C MET A 86 -1.45 10.07 13.84
N GLY A 87 -1.38 10.72 14.98
CA GLY A 87 -2.46 10.85 15.96
C GLY A 87 -2.35 9.87 17.12
N ASP A 88 -3.36 9.88 18.01
CA ASP A 88 -3.40 9.01 19.19
C ASP A 88 -4.11 7.68 18.88
N LEU A 89 -3.32 6.64 18.62
CA LEU A 89 -3.83 5.29 18.35
C LEU A 89 -4.53 4.69 19.57
N THR A 90 -4.12 5.08 20.79
CA THR A 90 -4.68 4.53 22.02
C THR A 90 -6.10 5.02 22.28
N ALA A 91 -6.44 6.21 21.84
CA ALA A 91 -7.80 6.77 21.92
C ALA A 91 -8.64 6.49 20.66
N ALA A 92 -7.99 6.17 19.53
CA ALA A 92 -8.63 6.13 18.23
C ALA A 92 -9.84 5.17 18.15
N ARG A 93 -10.93 5.66 17.61
CA ARG A 93 -12.12 4.91 17.20
C ARG A 93 -12.17 4.66 15.69
N ARG A 94 -11.43 5.47 14.93
CA ARG A 94 -11.25 5.36 13.47
C ARG A 94 -9.77 5.31 13.14
N VAL A 95 -9.37 4.29 12.42
CA VAL A 95 -7.96 4.10 12.02
C VAL A 95 -7.90 3.88 10.52
N ALA A 96 -7.15 4.72 9.82
CA ALA A 96 -6.78 4.49 8.43
C ALA A 96 -5.40 3.84 8.38
N VAL A 97 -5.23 2.76 7.61
CA VAL A 97 -3.92 2.12 7.40
C VAL A 97 -3.54 2.29 5.93
N LEU A 98 -2.55 3.15 5.68
CA LEU A 98 -2.01 3.41 4.35
C LEU A 98 -0.95 2.35 4.04
N VAL A 99 -1.21 1.57 2.98
CA VAL A 99 -0.32 0.51 2.47
C VAL A 99 0.32 1.02 1.18
N PRO A 100 1.61 1.39 1.19
CA PRO A 100 2.29 1.93 0.01
C PRO A 100 2.56 0.85 -1.04
N GLY A 101 2.86 1.28 -2.26
CA GLY A 101 3.22 0.44 -3.39
C GLY A 101 4.70 0.09 -3.47
N MET A 102 5.18 -0.18 -4.70
CA MET A 102 6.56 -0.56 -4.99
C MET A 102 7.58 0.57 -4.73
N GLY A 103 8.85 0.20 -4.67
CA GLY A 103 9.99 1.14 -4.57
C GLY A 103 10.25 1.67 -3.16
N TRP A 104 9.51 1.23 -2.14
CA TRP A 104 9.70 1.64 -0.77
C TRP A 104 10.41 0.56 0.06
N ASN A 105 11.36 1.00 0.87
CA ASN A 105 12.01 0.23 1.94
C ASN A 105 12.24 1.15 3.14
N VAL A 106 12.68 0.60 4.27
CA VAL A 106 12.85 1.39 5.51
C VAL A 106 13.84 2.53 5.34
N ARG A 107 14.95 2.32 4.61
CA ARG A 107 15.95 3.40 4.39
C ARG A 107 15.32 4.56 3.65
N ARG A 108 14.61 4.28 2.56
CA ARG A 108 13.95 5.31 1.76
C ARG A 108 12.86 6.03 2.54
N VAL A 109 12.06 5.30 3.33
CA VAL A 109 11.07 5.91 4.21
C VAL A 109 11.76 6.86 5.20
N LEU A 110 12.88 6.47 5.78
CA LEU A 110 13.60 7.31 6.75
C LEU A 110 14.27 8.53 6.11
N SER A 111 14.84 8.39 4.89
CA SER A 111 15.53 9.48 4.20
C SER A 111 14.58 10.49 3.55
N GLU A 112 13.43 10.03 3.01
CA GLU A 112 12.48 10.88 2.28
C GLU A 112 11.29 11.34 3.15
N ARG A 113 11.28 11.04 4.42
CA ARG A 113 10.14 11.15 5.34
C ARG A 113 9.41 12.49 5.26
N THR A 114 10.14 13.61 5.31
CA THR A 114 9.56 14.96 5.25
C THR A 114 9.84 15.69 3.95
N GLY A 115 10.90 15.30 3.26
CA GLY A 115 11.33 15.94 2.00
C GLY A 115 10.51 15.55 0.78
N ASN A 116 9.75 14.44 0.85
CA ASN A 116 8.92 13.98 -0.26
C ASN A 116 7.43 14.12 0.06
N PRO A 117 6.78 15.19 -0.41
CA PRO A 117 5.35 15.44 -0.15
C PRO A 117 4.42 14.42 -0.83
N ASN A 118 4.92 13.57 -1.72
CA ASN A 118 4.19 12.45 -2.34
C ASN A 118 4.59 11.10 -1.70
N GLY A 119 5.46 11.12 -0.68
CA GLY A 119 5.88 9.93 0.04
C GLY A 119 4.78 9.38 0.96
N PRO A 120 4.87 8.09 1.35
CA PRO A 120 3.82 7.45 2.12
C PRO A 120 3.66 8.01 3.54
N VAL A 121 4.73 8.56 4.14
CA VAL A 121 4.66 9.21 5.46
C VAL A 121 3.84 10.49 5.36
N MET A 122 4.17 11.37 4.42
CA MET A 122 3.41 12.61 4.21
C MET A 122 1.98 12.34 3.74
N GLY A 123 1.76 11.25 3.01
CA GLY A 123 0.40 10.78 2.69
C GLY A 123 -0.39 10.40 3.95
N ALA A 124 0.22 9.72 4.91
CA ALA A 124 -0.42 9.40 6.19
C ALA A 124 -0.65 10.63 7.07
N VAL A 125 0.27 11.59 7.06
CA VAL A 125 0.11 12.89 7.73
C VAL A 125 -1.12 13.62 7.16
N ALA A 126 -1.17 13.79 5.83
CA ALA A 126 -2.27 14.47 5.17
C ALA A 126 -3.61 13.76 5.42
N LEU A 127 -3.62 12.43 5.42
CA LEU A 127 -4.82 11.63 5.70
C LEU A 127 -5.27 11.81 7.15
N ALA A 128 -4.37 11.76 8.13
CA ALA A 128 -4.70 12.00 9.53
C ALA A 128 -5.28 13.41 9.75
N ASP A 129 -4.65 14.40 9.14
CA ASP A 129 -5.10 15.80 9.22
C ASP A 129 -6.46 15.99 8.57
N ARG A 130 -6.70 15.35 7.43
CA ARG A 130 -7.98 15.45 6.75
C ARG A 130 -9.08 14.71 7.52
N MET A 131 -8.80 13.52 8.07
CA MET A 131 -9.73 12.78 8.94
C MET A 131 -10.16 13.62 10.15
N ARG A 132 -9.20 14.30 10.80
CA ARG A 132 -9.49 15.17 11.96
C ARG A 132 -10.37 16.36 11.60
N ARG A 133 -10.14 16.97 10.43
CA ARG A 133 -11.01 18.07 9.93
C ARG A 133 -12.37 17.57 9.50
N GLU A 134 -12.46 16.36 8.94
CA GLU A 134 -13.72 15.78 8.48
C GLU A 134 -14.64 15.39 9.64
N ALA A 135 -14.07 14.91 10.76
CA ALA A 135 -14.82 14.50 11.95
C ALA A 135 -14.08 14.93 13.23
N PRO A 136 -14.13 16.24 13.61
CA PRO A 136 -13.34 16.78 14.74
C PRO A 136 -13.63 16.12 16.09
N GLY A 137 -14.89 15.65 16.29
CA GLY A 137 -15.34 14.99 17.52
C GLY A 137 -15.01 13.49 17.57
N VAL A 138 -14.43 12.91 16.52
CA VAL A 138 -14.14 11.46 16.45
C VAL A 138 -12.64 11.21 16.58
N PRO A 139 -12.17 10.61 17.69
CA PRO A 139 -10.78 10.25 17.85
C PRO A 139 -10.32 9.35 16.71
N SER A 140 -9.35 9.83 15.93
CA SER A 140 -8.87 9.15 14.73
C SER A 140 -7.34 9.14 14.63
N ALA A 141 -6.80 8.14 13.94
CA ALA A 141 -5.39 8.03 13.63
C ALA A 141 -5.18 7.49 12.21
N ALA A 142 -4.09 7.88 11.55
CA ALA A 142 -3.64 7.24 10.34
C ALA A 142 -2.29 6.55 10.59
N ILE A 143 -2.07 5.43 9.91
CA ILE A 143 -0.85 4.63 10.04
C ILE A 143 -0.25 4.45 8.64
N MET A 144 0.96 4.92 8.43
CA MET A 144 1.78 4.49 7.31
C MET A 144 2.32 3.10 7.65
N TRP A 145 1.97 2.08 6.84
CA TRP A 145 2.36 0.70 7.11
C TRP A 145 3.19 0.10 5.98
N LEU A 146 4.47 -0.03 6.20
CA LEU A 146 5.41 -0.77 5.36
C LEU A 146 5.87 -2.04 6.11
N GLY A 147 4.95 -2.99 6.29
CA GLY A 147 5.22 -4.26 6.97
C GLY A 147 5.58 -5.40 6.02
N TYR A 148 5.86 -5.10 4.75
CA TYR A 148 6.24 -6.05 3.72
C TYR A 148 7.40 -5.50 2.87
N HIS A 149 7.96 -6.34 2.03
CA HIS A 149 9.03 -5.97 1.10
C HIS A 149 8.43 -5.79 -0.29
N PRO A 150 8.10 -4.56 -0.72
CA PRO A 150 7.58 -4.30 -2.05
C PRO A 150 8.59 -4.64 -3.14
N PRO A 151 8.16 -4.87 -4.39
CA PRO A 151 9.07 -4.85 -5.53
C PRO A 151 9.87 -3.56 -5.59
N ALA A 152 11.15 -3.63 -5.94
CA ALA A 152 12.02 -2.46 -5.96
C ALA A 152 11.71 -1.53 -7.15
N GLY A 153 11.29 -2.10 -8.27
CA GLY A 153 11.02 -1.38 -9.52
C GLY A 153 10.07 -2.14 -10.44
N ILE A 154 10.02 -1.70 -11.70
CA ILE A 154 9.23 -2.36 -12.75
C ILE A 154 10.05 -3.51 -13.33
N ASP A 155 9.97 -4.66 -12.69
CA ASP A 155 10.60 -5.91 -13.07
C ASP A 155 9.60 -7.07 -13.02
N VAL A 156 10.07 -8.31 -13.17
CA VAL A 156 9.23 -9.51 -13.09
C VAL A 156 8.55 -9.66 -11.74
N ASP A 157 9.17 -9.18 -10.66
CA ASP A 157 8.61 -9.27 -9.30
C ASP A 157 7.37 -8.40 -9.12
N VAL A 158 7.30 -7.22 -9.80
CA VAL A 158 6.11 -6.37 -9.73
C VAL A 158 4.91 -7.01 -10.41
N MET A 159 5.14 -7.89 -11.39
CA MET A 159 4.06 -8.63 -12.08
C MET A 159 3.61 -9.87 -11.30
N ARG A 160 4.32 -10.27 -10.25
CA ARG A 160 3.99 -11.43 -9.43
C ARG A 160 3.37 -11.04 -8.10
N SER A 161 2.50 -11.89 -7.57
CA SER A 161 1.84 -11.66 -6.29
C SER A 161 2.57 -12.29 -5.08
N THR A 162 3.77 -12.82 -5.25
CA THR A 162 4.51 -13.52 -4.17
C THR A 162 4.82 -12.58 -3.00
N ARG A 163 5.36 -11.39 -3.28
CA ARG A 163 5.65 -10.37 -2.25
C ARG A 163 4.36 -9.86 -1.61
N ALA A 164 3.30 -9.68 -2.42
CA ALA A 164 1.98 -9.29 -1.92
C ALA A 164 1.36 -10.35 -1.01
N ALA A 165 1.48 -11.64 -1.33
CA ALA A 165 0.98 -12.73 -0.50
C ALA A 165 1.69 -12.79 0.87
N ALA A 166 3.02 -12.58 0.90
CA ALA A 166 3.77 -12.46 2.14
C ALA A 166 3.34 -11.21 2.94
N GLY A 167 3.17 -10.08 2.27
CA GLY A 167 2.66 -8.83 2.84
C GLY A 167 1.27 -8.98 3.43
N ALA A 168 0.37 -9.66 2.73
CA ALA A 168 -1.00 -9.90 3.18
C ALA A 168 -1.08 -10.64 4.52
N ARG A 169 -0.26 -11.69 4.71
CA ARG A 169 -0.20 -12.40 6.00
C ARG A 169 0.23 -11.47 7.14
N ARG A 170 1.25 -10.63 6.89
CA ARG A 170 1.75 -9.67 7.88
C ARG A 170 0.75 -8.54 8.14
N LEU A 171 0.05 -8.06 7.10
CA LEU A 171 -1.00 -7.05 7.24
C LEU A 171 -2.12 -7.55 8.14
N VAL A 172 -2.61 -8.77 7.92
CA VAL A 172 -3.67 -9.36 8.76
C VAL A 172 -3.22 -9.50 10.22
N ALA A 173 -1.99 -9.97 10.46
CA ALA A 173 -1.43 -10.06 11.81
C ALA A 173 -1.32 -8.67 12.47
N PHE A 174 -0.80 -7.68 11.75
CA PHE A 174 -0.69 -6.30 12.21
C PHE A 174 -2.06 -5.70 12.58
N LEU A 175 -3.07 -5.88 11.72
CA LEU A 175 -4.42 -5.38 11.95
C LEU A 175 -5.07 -6.01 13.20
N ARG A 176 -4.83 -7.29 13.48
CA ARG A 176 -5.31 -7.95 14.69
C ARG A 176 -4.72 -7.33 15.96
N GLY A 177 -3.49 -6.83 15.92
CA GLY A 177 -2.81 -6.16 17.02
C GLY A 177 -3.18 -4.69 17.24
N LEU A 178 -4.06 -4.10 16.43
CA LEU A 178 -4.58 -2.75 16.64
C LEU A 178 -5.71 -2.75 17.70
N PRO A 179 -6.06 -1.60 18.31
CA PRO A 179 -7.11 -1.50 19.32
C PRO A 179 -8.44 -2.12 18.86
N ALA A 180 -9.02 -3.01 19.67
CA ALA A 180 -10.23 -3.76 19.32
C ALA A 180 -11.43 -2.85 19.02
N ARG A 181 -11.50 -1.68 19.69
CA ARG A 181 -12.57 -0.68 19.51
C ARG A 181 -12.49 0.10 18.20
N ALA A 182 -11.33 0.08 17.53
CA ALA A 182 -11.14 0.86 16.31
C ALA A 182 -11.80 0.19 15.11
N ARG A 183 -12.61 0.96 14.36
CA ARG A 183 -12.98 0.63 12.99
C ARG A 183 -11.83 0.99 12.07
N ILE A 184 -11.50 0.11 11.15
CA ILE A 184 -10.31 0.22 10.30
C ILE A 184 -10.73 0.39 8.85
N THR A 185 -10.08 1.34 8.17
CA THR A 185 -10.12 1.48 6.72
C THR A 185 -8.71 1.23 6.18
N LEU A 186 -8.58 0.31 5.22
CA LEU A 186 -7.35 0.16 4.45
C LEU A 186 -7.33 1.17 3.32
N VAL A 187 -6.21 1.87 3.14
CA VAL A 187 -5.97 2.79 2.03
C VAL A 187 -4.73 2.30 1.29
N CYS A 188 -4.95 1.66 0.16
CA CYS A 188 -3.96 0.83 -0.53
C CYS A 188 -3.55 1.50 -1.83
N HIS A 189 -2.29 1.94 -1.93
CA HIS A 189 -1.79 2.64 -3.10
C HIS A 189 -0.96 1.70 -4.00
N SER A 190 -1.21 1.75 -5.31
CA SER A 190 -0.42 1.04 -6.31
C SER A 190 -0.32 -0.47 -5.99
N TYR A 191 0.86 -1.08 -5.97
CA TYR A 191 1.07 -2.48 -5.59
C TYR A 191 0.53 -2.83 -4.19
N GLY A 192 0.37 -1.84 -3.30
CA GLY A 192 -0.32 -2.02 -2.02
C GLY A 192 -1.75 -2.53 -2.17
N ALA A 193 -2.44 -2.23 -3.29
CA ALA A 193 -3.76 -2.77 -3.59
C ALA A 193 -3.75 -4.29 -3.80
N VAL A 194 -2.67 -4.82 -4.37
CA VAL A 194 -2.47 -6.28 -4.51
C VAL A 194 -2.30 -6.94 -3.13
N VAL A 195 -1.56 -6.28 -2.22
CA VAL A 195 -1.42 -6.75 -0.82
C VAL A 195 -2.77 -6.78 -0.13
N CYS A 196 -3.57 -5.71 -0.26
CA CYS A 196 -4.90 -5.61 0.33
C CYS A 196 -5.88 -6.65 -0.26
N GLY A 197 -5.84 -6.87 -1.57
CA GLY A 197 -6.64 -7.90 -2.24
C GLY A 197 -6.31 -9.29 -1.72
N ARG A 198 -5.02 -9.63 -1.62
CA ARG A 198 -4.56 -10.92 -1.06
C ARG A 198 -4.86 -11.10 0.43
N ALA A 199 -5.06 -10.01 1.16
CA ALA A 199 -5.45 -10.05 2.58
C ALA A 199 -6.96 -10.18 2.79
N ALA A 200 -7.77 -9.75 1.81
CA ALA A 200 -9.19 -9.43 1.94
C ALA A 200 -10.03 -10.50 2.66
N SER A 201 -9.91 -11.76 2.26
CA SER A 201 -10.68 -12.88 2.86
C SER A 201 -10.34 -13.21 4.32
N ARG A 202 -9.24 -12.66 4.85
CA ARG A 202 -8.74 -12.94 6.21
C ARG A 202 -8.73 -11.70 7.10
N LEU A 203 -9.27 -10.59 6.62
CA LEU A 203 -9.34 -9.34 7.37
C LEU A 203 -10.22 -9.49 8.61
N PRO A 204 -9.84 -8.89 9.75
CA PRO A 204 -10.74 -8.79 10.91
C PRO A 204 -12.04 -8.06 10.54
N ALA A 205 -13.19 -8.47 11.12
CA ALA A 205 -14.51 -7.89 10.84
C ALA A 205 -14.59 -6.36 11.09
N ARG A 206 -13.69 -5.81 11.90
CA ARG A 206 -13.58 -4.36 12.13
C ARG A 206 -12.94 -3.58 10.97
N VAL A 207 -12.39 -4.25 9.96
CA VAL A 207 -12.01 -3.63 8.70
C VAL A 207 -13.30 -3.47 7.90
N SER A 208 -13.79 -2.25 7.82
CA SER A 208 -15.09 -1.94 7.21
C SER A 208 -14.98 -1.49 5.75
N ASP A 209 -13.80 -1.03 5.34
CA ASP A 209 -13.60 -0.45 4.02
C ASP A 209 -12.16 -0.70 3.51
N ILE A 210 -12.05 -0.92 2.20
CA ILE A 210 -10.80 -0.98 1.45
C ILE A 210 -10.89 0.08 0.36
N VAL A 211 -10.02 1.08 0.41
CA VAL A 211 -9.86 2.11 -0.63
C VAL A 211 -8.62 1.79 -1.42
N THR A 212 -8.72 1.63 -2.73
CA THR A 212 -7.58 1.44 -3.62
C THR A 212 -7.38 2.67 -4.50
N LEU A 213 -6.16 3.18 -4.54
CA LEU A 213 -5.78 4.30 -5.38
C LEU A 213 -4.63 3.88 -6.30
N ALA A 214 -4.73 4.20 -7.58
CA ALA A 214 -3.71 3.82 -8.58
C ALA A 214 -3.43 2.31 -8.64
N ALA A 215 -4.45 1.47 -8.49
CA ALA A 215 -4.28 0.03 -8.36
C ALA A 215 -4.01 -0.66 -9.71
N PRO A 216 -2.98 -1.54 -9.83
CA PRO A 216 -2.75 -2.38 -11.01
C PRO A 216 -3.70 -3.59 -11.08
N GLY A 217 -4.60 -3.74 -10.11
CA GLY A 217 -5.49 -4.85 -9.83
C GLY A 217 -5.45 -5.18 -8.34
N MET A 218 -6.28 -6.14 -7.93
CA MET A 218 -6.35 -6.63 -6.55
C MET A 218 -6.12 -8.15 -6.45
N ASP A 219 -5.50 -8.73 -7.46
CA ASP A 219 -5.24 -10.17 -7.63
C ASP A 219 -6.50 -11.05 -7.76
N VAL A 220 -7.62 -10.43 -8.14
CA VAL A 220 -8.93 -11.05 -8.37
C VAL A 220 -9.59 -10.49 -9.64
N ARG A 221 -10.68 -11.13 -10.08
CA ARG A 221 -11.44 -10.69 -11.27
C ARG A 221 -12.55 -9.70 -10.93
N ARG A 222 -13.12 -9.77 -9.71
CA ARG A 222 -14.24 -8.94 -9.24
C ARG A 222 -14.24 -8.87 -7.72
N VAL A 223 -14.99 -7.92 -7.18
CA VAL A 223 -15.10 -7.68 -5.72
C VAL A 223 -15.59 -8.93 -4.97
N SER A 224 -16.53 -9.70 -5.53
CA SER A 224 -17.02 -10.92 -4.87
C SER A 224 -15.94 -11.97 -4.62
N ASP A 225 -14.89 -12.01 -5.46
CA ASP A 225 -13.77 -12.95 -5.33
C ASP A 225 -12.82 -12.58 -4.17
N LEU A 226 -12.97 -11.39 -3.58
CA LEU A 226 -12.22 -10.96 -2.40
C LEU A 226 -12.71 -11.65 -1.12
N HIS A 227 -13.93 -12.21 -1.11
CA HIS A 227 -14.54 -12.87 0.03
C HIS A 227 -14.41 -12.07 1.33
N THR A 228 -14.73 -10.77 1.28
CA THR A 228 -14.66 -9.85 2.41
C THR A 228 -15.99 -9.15 2.65
N SER A 229 -16.28 -8.82 3.91
CA SER A 229 -17.42 -7.95 4.26
C SER A 229 -17.10 -6.46 4.15
N ALA A 230 -15.83 -6.10 3.93
CA ALA A 230 -15.43 -4.71 3.74
C ALA A 230 -15.94 -4.17 2.39
N ARG A 231 -16.41 -2.92 2.37
CA ARG A 231 -16.74 -2.22 1.13
C ARG A 231 -15.48 -1.90 0.36
N VAL A 232 -15.52 -2.06 -0.96
CA VAL A 232 -14.38 -1.78 -1.83
C VAL A 232 -14.62 -0.52 -2.64
N TRP A 233 -13.73 0.42 -2.49
CA TRP A 233 -13.70 1.71 -3.18
C TRP A 233 -12.44 1.78 -4.02
N THR A 234 -12.51 2.40 -5.18
CA THR A 234 -11.35 2.53 -6.06
C THR A 234 -11.33 3.90 -6.73
N GLY A 235 -10.13 4.42 -6.98
CA GLY A 235 -9.95 5.66 -7.71
C GLY A 235 -8.66 5.67 -8.51
N ARG A 236 -8.68 6.33 -9.68
CA ARG A 236 -7.53 6.50 -10.53
C ARG A 236 -7.58 7.87 -11.19
N ALA A 237 -6.47 8.62 -11.10
CA ALA A 237 -6.34 9.89 -11.81
C ALA A 237 -6.33 9.66 -13.33
N ALA A 238 -6.89 10.60 -14.08
CA ALA A 238 -7.06 10.45 -15.52
C ALA A 238 -5.74 10.31 -16.28
N ASP A 239 -4.67 10.92 -15.75
CA ASP A 239 -3.32 10.93 -16.32
C ASP A 239 -2.38 9.89 -15.65
N ASP A 240 -2.88 9.04 -14.75
CA ASP A 240 -2.06 8.01 -14.11
C ASP A 240 -1.64 6.94 -15.13
N PRO A 241 -0.32 6.73 -15.32
CA PRO A 241 0.19 5.73 -16.28
C PRO A 241 -0.20 4.30 -15.92
N ILE A 242 -0.64 4.01 -14.69
CA ILE A 242 -1.15 2.67 -14.30
C ILE A 242 -2.30 2.21 -15.20
N ARG A 243 -3.03 3.14 -15.84
CA ARG A 243 -4.10 2.84 -16.81
C ARG A 243 -3.62 1.99 -17.99
N PHE A 244 -2.34 2.00 -18.29
CA PHE A 244 -1.73 1.24 -19.39
C PHE A 244 -1.21 -0.15 -18.94
N THR A 245 -1.35 -0.48 -17.66
CA THR A 245 -1.03 -1.82 -17.17
C THR A 245 -1.96 -2.84 -17.81
N PRO A 246 -1.46 -3.99 -18.29
CA PRO A 246 -2.34 -5.07 -18.75
C PRO A 246 -3.09 -5.64 -17.53
N PHE A 247 -4.40 -5.33 -17.46
CA PHE A 247 -5.29 -5.78 -16.38
C PHE A 247 -5.74 -7.23 -16.60
N VAL A 248 -4.77 -8.12 -16.62
CA VAL A 248 -4.96 -9.56 -16.79
C VAL A 248 -4.25 -10.33 -15.70
N ARG A 249 -4.59 -11.61 -15.56
CA ARG A 249 -3.83 -12.55 -14.75
C ARG A 249 -3.74 -13.88 -15.47
N VAL A 250 -2.54 -14.22 -15.94
CA VAL A 250 -2.26 -15.44 -16.68
C VAL A 250 -1.01 -16.11 -16.10
N ALA A 251 -1.10 -17.40 -15.79
CA ALA A 251 0.02 -18.21 -15.28
C ALA A 251 0.77 -17.56 -14.08
N GLY A 252 0.05 -16.84 -13.21
CA GLY A 252 0.63 -16.19 -12.04
C GLY A 252 1.22 -14.80 -12.28
N PHE A 253 1.15 -14.28 -13.51
CA PHE A 253 1.57 -12.93 -13.89
C PHE A 253 0.36 -12.00 -14.04
N GLY A 254 0.52 -10.76 -13.59
CA GLY A 254 -0.52 -9.73 -13.57
C GLY A 254 -1.40 -9.83 -12.34
N HIS A 255 -2.24 -8.82 -12.13
CA HIS A 255 -2.99 -8.62 -10.89
C HIS A 255 -4.51 -8.62 -11.06
N GLY A 256 -5.00 -9.16 -12.18
CA GLY A 256 -6.42 -9.30 -12.44
C GLY A 256 -7.04 -8.09 -13.09
N THR A 257 -8.35 -7.95 -12.96
CA THR A 257 -9.16 -6.94 -13.62
C THR A 257 -8.88 -5.53 -13.10
N ASP A 258 -9.04 -4.52 -13.97
CA ASP A 258 -9.01 -3.10 -13.60
C ASP A 258 -10.07 -2.81 -12.52
N PRO A 259 -9.65 -2.36 -11.31
CA PRO A 259 -10.60 -2.09 -10.23
C PRO A 259 -11.57 -0.95 -10.53
N THR A 260 -11.23 -0.05 -11.47
CA THR A 260 -12.11 1.05 -11.89
C THR A 260 -13.14 0.65 -12.95
N SER A 261 -13.06 -0.59 -13.47
CA SER A 261 -14.03 -1.08 -14.46
C SER A 261 -15.36 -1.49 -13.83
N ARG A 262 -16.48 -1.33 -14.55
CA ARG A 262 -17.80 -1.83 -14.11
C ARG A 262 -17.79 -3.31 -13.75
N GLY A 263 -17.10 -4.12 -14.55
CA GLY A 263 -17.03 -5.57 -14.36
C GLY A 263 -16.33 -6.00 -13.06
N PHE A 264 -15.51 -5.13 -12.46
CA PHE A 264 -14.90 -5.40 -11.18
C PHE A 264 -15.89 -5.25 -10.01
N GLY A 265 -16.80 -4.28 -10.07
CA GLY A 265 -17.88 -4.08 -9.09
C GLY A 265 -17.49 -3.31 -7.83
N ALA A 266 -16.36 -2.60 -7.82
CA ALA A 266 -16.04 -1.64 -6.77
C ALA A 266 -16.79 -0.31 -6.95
N THR A 267 -16.97 0.44 -5.88
CA THR A 267 -17.47 1.83 -5.99
C THR A 267 -16.33 2.72 -6.45
N VAL A 268 -16.49 3.35 -7.63
CA VAL A 268 -15.48 4.28 -8.15
C VAL A 268 -15.66 5.65 -7.51
N ILE A 269 -14.59 6.17 -6.93
CA ILE A 269 -14.55 7.49 -6.30
C ILE A 269 -13.78 8.48 -7.17
N ARG A 270 -14.21 9.74 -7.14
CA ARG A 270 -13.53 10.82 -7.84
C ARG A 270 -12.16 11.08 -7.22
N THR A 271 -11.23 11.48 -8.07
CA THR A 271 -9.83 11.75 -7.70
C THR A 271 -9.38 13.13 -8.15
N GLY A 272 -10.32 14.06 -8.35
CA GLY A 272 -10.05 15.40 -8.86
C GLY A 272 -8.91 16.09 -8.11
N GLY A 273 -8.06 16.82 -8.86
CA GLY A 273 -6.83 17.42 -8.35
C GLY A 273 -5.65 16.45 -8.15
N ALA A 274 -5.88 15.12 -8.14
CA ALA A 274 -4.79 14.16 -8.20
C ALA A 274 -4.24 14.06 -9.63
N SER A 275 -2.93 13.88 -9.77
CA SER A 275 -2.27 13.73 -11.06
C SER A 275 -1.08 12.77 -10.98
N GLY A 276 -0.81 12.08 -12.09
CA GLY A 276 0.23 11.05 -12.17
C GLY A 276 -0.01 9.91 -11.17
N HIS A 277 1.05 9.16 -10.85
CA HIS A 277 0.94 7.94 -10.03
C HIS A 277 1.06 8.18 -8.51
N SER A 278 1.46 9.37 -8.05
CA SER A 278 1.88 9.56 -6.64
C SER A 278 1.18 10.70 -5.91
N ARG A 279 0.32 11.50 -6.56
CA ARG A 279 -0.22 12.73 -5.96
C ARG A 279 -1.62 12.58 -5.35
N TYR A 280 -2.05 11.37 -5.04
CA TYR A 280 -3.38 11.07 -4.50
C TYR A 280 -3.63 11.60 -3.09
N PHE A 281 -2.55 11.80 -2.32
CA PHE A 281 -2.64 12.27 -0.92
C PHE A 281 -2.26 13.73 -0.74
N ARG A 282 -2.20 14.50 -1.83
CA ARG A 282 -1.95 15.95 -1.75
C ARG A 282 -3.16 16.65 -1.14
N PRO A 283 -2.95 17.61 -0.22
CA PRO A 283 -4.04 18.48 0.23
C PRO A 283 -4.76 19.15 -0.97
N GLY A 284 -6.09 19.15 -0.93
CA GLY A 284 -6.93 19.69 -2.00
C GLY A 284 -7.30 18.68 -3.10
N THR A 285 -6.88 17.42 -3.00
CA THR A 285 -7.33 16.37 -3.93
C THR A 285 -8.61 15.70 -3.43
N GLU A 286 -9.57 15.44 -4.33
CA GLU A 286 -10.79 14.67 -3.99
C GLU A 286 -10.44 13.24 -3.53
N SER A 287 -9.36 12.65 -4.01
CA SER A 287 -8.88 11.33 -3.56
C SER A 287 -8.54 11.30 -2.07
N LEU A 288 -7.87 12.33 -1.55
CA LEU A 288 -7.58 12.47 -0.12
C LEU A 288 -8.86 12.71 0.67
N ASP A 289 -9.73 13.61 0.19
CA ASP A 289 -11.00 13.93 0.82
C ASP A 289 -11.89 12.69 0.94
N ASN A 290 -12.04 11.96 -0.15
CA ASN A 290 -12.84 10.73 -0.18
C ASN A 290 -12.26 9.63 0.71
N ALA A 291 -10.93 9.44 0.70
CA ALA A 291 -10.28 8.47 1.59
C ALA A 291 -10.51 8.82 3.07
N ALA A 292 -10.44 10.09 3.43
CA ALA A 292 -10.71 10.56 4.79
C ALA A 292 -12.18 10.38 5.18
N ARG A 293 -13.14 10.77 4.32
CA ARG A 293 -14.60 10.57 4.53
C ARG A 293 -14.92 9.09 4.77
N ILE A 294 -14.39 8.21 3.94
CA ILE A 294 -14.55 6.75 4.11
C ILE A 294 -13.97 6.31 5.45
N ALA A 295 -12.77 6.77 5.79
CA ALA A 295 -12.08 6.37 7.01
C ALA A 295 -12.81 6.79 8.28
N VAL A 296 -13.44 7.98 8.31
CA VAL A 296 -14.24 8.43 9.45
C VAL A 296 -15.69 7.92 9.42
N GLY A 297 -16.13 7.34 8.30
CA GLY A 297 -17.46 6.73 8.15
C GLY A 297 -18.49 7.60 7.45
N HIS A 298 -18.12 8.77 6.93
CA HIS A 298 -18.98 9.70 6.16
C HIS A 298 -19.16 9.25 4.72
N ARG A 299 -19.58 8.01 4.52
CA ARG A 299 -19.65 7.36 3.19
C ARG A 299 -20.68 7.97 2.25
N ALA A 300 -21.69 8.64 2.79
CA ALA A 300 -22.72 9.33 2.00
C ALA A 300 -22.15 10.56 1.27
N GLU A 301 -21.13 11.19 1.86
CA GLU A 301 -20.49 12.42 1.36
C GLU A 301 -19.35 12.13 0.35
N VAL A 302 -19.07 10.86 0.07
CA VAL A 302 -18.04 10.45 -0.89
C VAL A 302 -18.48 10.80 -2.31
N THR A 303 -17.65 11.59 -3.01
CA THR A 303 -17.89 11.90 -4.41
C THR A 303 -17.54 10.69 -5.29
N ARG A 304 -18.49 10.29 -6.13
CA ARG A 304 -18.40 9.08 -6.96
C ARG A 304 -18.38 9.46 -8.43
N ASP A 305 -17.66 8.67 -9.21
CA ASP A 305 -17.77 8.76 -10.66
C ASP A 305 -19.00 7.96 -11.12
N ALA A 306 -19.70 8.51 -12.12
CA ALA A 306 -20.71 7.76 -12.85
C ALA A 306 -19.97 6.69 -13.70
N LEU A 307 -20.23 5.42 -13.44
CA LEU A 307 -19.72 4.30 -14.25
C LEU A 307 -20.51 4.18 -15.56
#